data_1b54ee90a1c8f098ba60528f970254fe
#
_entry.id   1b54ee90a1c8f098ba60528f970254fe
#
_cell.length_a   1.000
_cell.length_b   1.000
_cell.length_c   1.000
_cell.angle_alpha   90.00
_cell.angle_beta   90.00
_cell.angle_gamma   90.00
#
_symmetry.space_group_name_H-M   'P 1'
#
loop_
_entity.id
_entity.type
_entity.pdbx_description
1 polymer ?
#
loop_
_entity_poly.entity_id
_entity_poly.type
_entity_poly.pdbx_seq_one_letter_code
_entity_poly.pdbx_strand_id
1 'polypeptide(L)'
;MASKIGSKIFTGVSLAVAASVITAFSIPSYRQGEPGIAGKRADDFALTLNGRAAHLSDFRGKVVVLNFWASWCPPCVAEIGSLNALQNKIASHGGTVLGISVDEDSAAYEKFLVEHNVPFPNFRDPTKKISEGYGTVLYPETYIIDADGRIERKISGQQDWDSPEIVSYIESLLPNGN
;
A
#
# COMPACT_ATOMS: atom_id res chain seq x y z
N MET A 1 27.33 42.12 34.59
CA MET A 1 26.35 42.18 33.46
C MET A 1 26.59 40.96 32.54
N ALA A 2 26.31 39.80 32.98
CA ALA A 2 26.35 38.58 32.16
C ALA A 2 25.26 37.61 32.64
N SER A 3 24.41 37.12 31.84
CA SER A 3 23.41 36.10 32.14
C SER A 3 21.96 36.40 31.81
N LYS A 4 21.66 36.90 30.63
CA LYS A 4 20.27 36.85 30.10
C LYS A 4 20.14 36.36 28.66
N ILE A 5 21.23 36.03 27.96
CA ILE A 5 21.18 35.55 26.58
C ILE A 5 21.01 34.04 26.46
N GLY A 6 21.52 33.29 27.41
CA GLY A 6 21.45 31.79 27.33
C GLY A 6 20.06 31.19 27.51
N SER A 7 19.17 31.81 28.30
CA SER A 7 17.84 31.26 28.59
C SER A 7 16.87 31.34 27.40
N LYS A 8 16.96 32.35 26.56
CA LYS A 8 16.04 32.51 25.40
C LYS A 8 16.37 31.56 24.23
N ILE A 9 17.68 31.25 24.07
CA ILE A 9 18.11 30.32 23.01
C ILE A 9 17.69 28.88 23.33
N PHE A 10 17.82 28.46 24.60
CA PHE A 10 17.40 27.10 25.03
C PHE A 10 15.89 26.90 24.91
N THR A 11 15.07 27.89 25.22
CA THR A 11 13.61 27.79 25.09
C THR A 11 13.16 27.71 23.63
N GLY A 12 13.81 28.45 22.73
CA GLY A 12 13.50 28.44 21.32
C GLY A 12 13.84 27.09 20.64
N VAL A 13 14.99 26.51 20.98
CA VAL A 13 15.41 25.20 20.46
C VAL A 13 14.49 24.07 20.97
N SER A 14 14.13 24.09 22.25
CA SER A 14 13.21 23.10 22.82
C SER A 14 11.82 23.14 22.20
N LEU A 15 11.28 24.36 21.93
CA LEU A 15 9.99 24.51 21.27
C LEU A 15 10.01 24.05 19.80
N ALA A 16 11.09 24.34 19.07
CA ALA A 16 11.24 23.89 17.70
C ALA A 16 11.38 22.37 17.57
N VAL A 17 12.12 21.72 18.47
CA VAL A 17 12.25 20.27 18.50
C VAL A 17 10.92 19.63 18.88
N ALA A 18 10.20 20.16 19.88
CA ALA A 18 8.89 19.65 20.27
C ALA A 18 7.86 19.79 19.13
N ALA A 19 7.84 20.91 18.41
CA ALA A 19 6.97 21.11 17.26
C ALA A 19 7.29 20.14 16.11
N SER A 20 8.58 19.88 15.85
CA SER A 20 8.99 18.90 14.82
C SER A 20 8.61 17.46 15.18
N VAL A 21 8.70 17.09 16.45
CA VAL A 21 8.29 15.77 16.92
C VAL A 21 6.76 15.60 16.83
N ILE A 22 6.00 16.63 17.23
CA ILE A 22 4.52 16.60 17.17
C ILE A 22 4.04 16.50 15.72
N THR A 23 4.64 17.20 14.77
CA THR A 23 4.28 17.10 13.36
C THR A 23 4.62 15.74 12.77
N ALA A 24 5.73 15.11 13.17
CA ALA A 24 6.07 13.76 12.72
C ALA A 24 5.07 12.70 13.20
N PHE A 25 4.57 12.82 14.43
CA PHE A 25 3.53 11.93 14.98
C PHE A 25 2.13 12.17 14.41
N SER A 26 1.90 13.32 13.78
CA SER A 26 0.59 13.70 13.21
C SER A 26 0.44 13.31 11.74
N ILE A 27 1.48 12.77 11.10
CA ILE A 27 1.40 12.29 9.72
C ILE A 27 0.74 10.90 9.73
N PRO A 28 -0.42 10.71 9.06
CA PRO A 28 -1.05 9.41 8.96
C PRO A 28 -0.09 8.33 8.44
N SER A 29 -0.20 7.10 8.94
CA SER A 29 0.73 6.01 8.61
C SER A 29 0.87 5.76 7.10
N TYR A 30 -0.20 5.96 6.32
CA TYR A 30 -0.16 5.84 4.87
C TYR A 30 0.70 6.93 4.17
N ARG A 31 0.99 8.06 4.85
CA ARG A 31 1.90 9.12 4.36
C ARG A 31 3.35 8.92 4.79
N GLN A 32 3.59 8.02 5.73
CA GLN A 32 4.94 7.72 6.24
C GLN A 32 5.58 6.62 5.38
N GLY A 33 5.84 6.87 4.09
CA GLY A 33 6.54 5.89 3.26
C GLY A 33 7.85 5.42 3.91
N GLU A 34 8.21 4.15 3.77
CA GLU A 34 9.49 3.65 4.28
C GLU A 34 10.65 4.34 3.55
N PRO A 35 11.55 5.05 4.27
CA PRO A 35 12.73 5.64 3.66
C PRO A 35 13.57 4.55 3.04
N GLY A 36 13.85 4.64 1.74
CA GLY A 36 14.69 3.69 1.02
C GLY A 36 13.95 2.73 0.08
N ILE A 37 12.62 2.69 0.09
CA ILE A 37 11.81 1.92 -0.88
C ILE A 37 11.16 2.87 -1.90
N ALA A 38 10.68 4.03 -1.47
CA ALA A 38 10.05 5.01 -2.34
C ALA A 38 10.99 5.45 -3.49
N GLY A 39 10.43 5.52 -4.70
CA GLY A 39 11.12 5.84 -5.94
C GLY A 39 11.87 4.67 -6.58
N LYS A 40 12.05 3.52 -5.90
CA LYS A 40 12.63 2.33 -6.52
C LYS A 40 11.66 1.71 -7.50
N ARG A 41 12.19 1.09 -8.56
CA ARG A 41 11.38 0.27 -9.46
C ARG A 41 10.87 -0.96 -8.70
N ALA A 42 9.57 -1.23 -8.82
CA ALA A 42 8.99 -2.45 -8.29
C ALA A 42 9.59 -3.67 -9.01
N ASP A 43 9.97 -4.68 -8.24
CA ASP A 43 10.49 -5.93 -8.79
C ASP A 43 9.40 -6.63 -9.60
N ASP A 44 9.74 -7.03 -10.82
CA ASP A 44 8.82 -7.75 -11.69
C ASP A 44 8.68 -9.21 -11.25
N PHE A 45 7.49 -9.74 -11.39
CA PHE A 45 7.21 -11.15 -11.15
C PHE A 45 6.15 -11.68 -12.10
N ALA A 46 6.23 -12.98 -12.39
CA ALA A 46 5.23 -13.69 -13.18
C ALA A 46 4.05 -14.09 -12.30
N LEU A 47 2.85 -14.00 -12.86
CA LEU A 47 1.60 -14.43 -12.25
C LEU A 47 0.67 -15.03 -13.30
N THR A 48 -0.42 -15.64 -12.85
CA THR A 48 -1.48 -16.13 -13.75
C THR A 48 -2.79 -15.46 -13.38
N LEU A 49 -3.40 -14.73 -14.30
CA LEU A 49 -4.69 -14.09 -14.12
C LEU A 49 -5.70 -14.69 -15.10
N ASN A 50 -6.80 -15.21 -14.58
CA ASN A 50 -7.86 -15.84 -15.40
C ASN A 50 -7.31 -16.89 -16.39
N GLY A 51 -6.33 -17.70 -15.93
CA GLY A 51 -5.69 -18.75 -16.74
C GLY A 51 -4.68 -18.25 -17.78
N ARG A 52 -4.33 -16.95 -17.78
CA ARG A 52 -3.34 -16.36 -18.68
C ARG A 52 -2.10 -15.94 -17.93
N ALA A 53 -0.93 -16.24 -18.50
CA ALA A 53 0.33 -15.75 -17.97
C ALA A 53 0.38 -14.22 -18.09
N ALA A 54 0.85 -13.57 -17.06
CA ALA A 54 1.01 -12.13 -16.95
C ALA A 54 2.24 -11.80 -16.09
N HIS A 55 2.64 -10.55 -16.11
CA HIS A 55 3.70 -10.01 -15.26
C HIS A 55 3.21 -8.74 -14.56
N LEU A 56 3.81 -8.35 -13.45
CA LEU A 56 3.53 -7.05 -12.85
C LEU A 56 3.82 -5.92 -13.85
N SER A 57 4.83 -6.07 -14.68
CA SER A 57 5.18 -5.11 -15.74
C SER A 57 4.09 -4.89 -16.79
N ASP A 58 3.13 -5.80 -16.95
CA ASP A 58 1.99 -5.62 -17.86
C ASP A 58 0.99 -4.57 -17.37
N PHE A 59 1.12 -4.16 -16.10
CA PHE A 59 0.31 -3.08 -15.51
C PHE A 59 0.93 -1.69 -15.69
N ARG A 60 2.03 -1.55 -16.44
CA ARG A 60 2.60 -0.23 -16.77
C ARG A 60 1.54 0.68 -17.40
N GLY A 61 1.60 1.95 -17.08
CA GLY A 61 0.57 2.95 -17.44
C GLY A 61 -0.61 2.99 -16.47
N LYS A 62 -0.62 2.13 -15.44
CA LYS A 62 -1.62 2.14 -14.36
C LYS A 62 -0.97 2.34 -13.01
N VAL A 63 -1.69 2.97 -12.10
CA VAL A 63 -1.36 2.93 -10.68
C VAL A 63 -1.81 1.58 -10.12
N VAL A 64 -0.91 0.85 -9.46
CA VAL A 64 -1.19 -0.47 -8.89
C VAL A 64 -1.13 -0.41 -7.37
N VAL A 65 -2.22 -0.80 -6.72
CA VAL A 65 -2.27 -1.05 -5.28
C VAL A 65 -2.02 -2.54 -5.06
N LEU A 66 -0.74 -2.90 -4.93
CA LEU A 66 -0.29 -4.29 -4.78
C LEU A 66 -0.43 -4.70 -3.31
N ASN A 67 -1.41 -5.55 -3.00
CA ASN A 67 -1.75 -5.98 -1.66
C ASN A 67 -1.37 -7.45 -1.42
N PHE A 68 -0.55 -7.70 -0.41
CA PHE A 68 -0.20 -9.06 0.06
C PHE A 68 -1.10 -9.44 1.22
N TRP A 69 -1.79 -10.58 1.11
CA TRP A 69 -2.85 -10.99 2.03
C TRP A 69 -3.01 -12.50 2.17
N ALA A 70 -3.88 -12.94 3.08
CA ALA A 70 -4.33 -14.32 3.17
C ALA A 70 -5.75 -14.40 3.75
N SER A 71 -6.50 -15.46 3.42
CA SER A 71 -7.86 -15.68 3.91
C SER A 71 -7.93 -15.93 5.43
N TRP A 72 -6.89 -16.47 6.01
CA TRP A 72 -6.74 -16.72 7.45
C TRP A 72 -6.20 -15.51 8.25
N CYS A 73 -5.97 -14.38 7.62
CA CYS A 73 -5.41 -13.18 8.23
C CYS A 73 -6.55 -12.21 8.64
N PRO A 74 -6.92 -12.08 9.92
CA PRO A 74 -8.07 -11.29 10.33
C PRO A 74 -8.02 -9.81 9.90
N PRO A 75 -6.88 -9.08 10.01
CA PRO A 75 -6.80 -7.71 9.52
C PRO A 75 -6.92 -7.61 7.99
N CYS A 76 -6.47 -8.64 7.22
CA CYS A 76 -6.67 -8.68 5.78
C CYS A 76 -8.16 -8.80 5.43
N VAL A 77 -8.89 -9.66 6.14
CA VAL A 77 -10.34 -9.82 5.97
C VAL A 77 -11.07 -8.51 6.28
N ALA A 78 -10.63 -7.80 7.31
CA ALA A 78 -11.28 -6.55 7.73
C ALA A 78 -11.13 -5.42 6.70
N GLU A 79 -10.05 -5.39 5.89
CA GLU A 79 -9.83 -4.34 4.89
C GLU A 79 -10.40 -4.64 3.50
N ILE A 80 -10.82 -5.89 3.23
CA ILE A 80 -11.22 -6.29 1.86
C ILE A 80 -12.39 -5.46 1.31
N GLY A 81 -13.34 -5.08 2.16
CA GLY A 81 -14.48 -4.25 1.75
C GLY A 81 -14.04 -2.87 1.27
N SER A 82 -13.09 -2.24 1.94
CA SER A 82 -12.54 -0.94 1.53
C SER A 82 -11.64 -1.06 0.28
N LEU A 83 -10.91 -2.17 0.09
CA LEU A 83 -10.19 -2.46 -1.16
C LEU A 83 -11.14 -2.63 -2.34
N ASN A 84 -12.29 -3.30 -2.14
CA ASN A 84 -13.33 -3.43 -3.16
C ASN A 84 -13.88 -2.04 -3.58
N ALA A 85 -14.16 -1.18 -2.59
CA ALA A 85 -14.63 0.17 -2.84
C ALA A 85 -13.58 1.01 -3.58
N LEU A 86 -12.31 0.95 -3.16
CA LEU A 86 -11.21 1.60 -3.85
C LEU A 86 -11.11 1.14 -5.31
N GLN A 87 -11.12 -0.18 -5.57
CA GLN A 87 -11.07 -0.73 -6.93
C GLN A 87 -12.14 -0.11 -7.82
N ASN A 88 -13.37 -0.03 -7.33
CA ASN A 88 -14.48 0.54 -8.09
C ASN A 88 -14.27 2.03 -8.44
N LYS A 89 -13.60 2.78 -7.57
CA LYS A 89 -13.29 4.20 -7.79
C LYS A 89 -12.17 4.41 -8.81
N ILE A 90 -11.10 3.61 -8.74
CA ILE A 90 -9.89 3.86 -9.54
C ILE A 90 -9.86 3.13 -10.89
N ALA A 91 -10.66 2.07 -11.07
CA ALA A 91 -10.57 1.19 -12.25
C ALA A 91 -10.75 1.92 -13.59
N SER A 92 -11.70 2.85 -13.68
CA SER A 92 -11.98 3.64 -14.90
C SER A 92 -10.99 4.77 -15.12
N HIS A 93 -10.14 5.08 -14.13
CA HIS A 93 -9.21 6.21 -14.15
C HIS A 93 -7.73 5.78 -14.28
N GLY A 94 -7.50 4.52 -14.65
CA GLY A 94 -6.13 4.01 -14.83
C GLY A 94 -5.49 3.50 -13.54
N GLY A 95 -6.27 3.09 -12.56
CA GLY A 95 -5.80 2.41 -11.34
C GLY A 95 -6.29 0.97 -11.27
N THR A 96 -5.64 0.15 -10.46
CA THR A 96 -6.10 -1.19 -10.11
C THR A 96 -5.55 -1.66 -8.78
N VAL A 97 -6.35 -2.41 -8.03
CA VAL A 97 -5.84 -3.25 -6.95
C VAL A 97 -5.35 -4.56 -7.58
N LEU A 98 -4.23 -5.09 -7.10
CA LEU A 98 -3.72 -6.42 -7.43
C LEU A 98 -3.44 -7.18 -6.13
N GLY A 99 -4.22 -8.21 -5.86
CA GLY A 99 -4.05 -9.02 -4.67
C GLY A 99 -3.09 -10.20 -4.92
N ILE A 100 -2.14 -10.38 -4.02
CA ILE A 100 -1.29 -11.57 -3.98
C ILE A 100 -1.57 -12.30 -2.68
N SER A 101 -2.29 -13.42 -2.78
CA SER A 101 -2.57 -14.26 -1.63
C SER A 101 -1.43 -15.25 -1.37
N VAL A 102 -1.10 -15.41 -0.11
CA VAL A 102 -0.14 -16.43 0.36
C VAL A 102 -0.82 -17.67 0.94
N ASP A 103 -2.10 -17.86 0.64
CA ASP A 103 -2.83 -19.06 1.05
C ASP A 103 -2.21 -20.35 0.47
N GLU A 104 -1.96 -21.31 1.33
CA GLU A 104 -1.51 -22.64 0.90
C GLU A 104 -2.68 -23.47 0.36
N ASP A 105 -3.88 -23.28 0.95
CA ASP A 105 -5.12 -23.96 0.53
C ASP A 105 -5.83 -23.16 -0.58
N SER A 106 -5.91 -23.76 -1.78
CA SER A 106 -6.59 -23.15 -2.92
C SER A 106 -8.11 -23.04 -2.70
N ALA A 107 -8.71 -24.00 -2.01
CA ALA A 107 -10.15 -23.97 -1.78
C ALA A 107 -10.54 -22.84 -0.83
N ALA A 108 -9.74 -22.59 0.22
CA ALA A 108 -9.94 -21.47 1.13
C ALA A 108 -9.79 -20.11 0.40
N TYR A 109 -8.77 -19.99 -0.45
CA TYR A 109 -8.56 -18.82 -1.29
C TYR A 109 -9.74 -18.55 -2.24
N GLU A 110 -10.18 -19.55 -3.00
CA GLU A 110 -11.28 -19.41 -3.96
C GLU A 110 -12.59 -19.08 -3.27
N LYS A 111 -12.88 -19.78 -2.15
CA LYS A 111 -14.06 -19.53 -1.32
C LYS A 111 -14.07 -18.07 -0.84
N PHE A 112 -12.93 -17.58 -0.34
CA PHE A 112 -12.80 -16.19 0.13
C PHE A 112 -13.14 -15.18 -0.96
N LEU A 113 -12.58 -15.33 -2.17
CA LEU A 113 -12.84 -14.41 -3.28
C LEU A 113 -14.33 -14.35 -3.64
N VAL A 114 -15.02 -15.48 -3.61
CA VAL A 114 -16.46 -15.58 -3.88
C VAL A 114 -17.28 -14.94 -2.76
N GLU A 115 -17.00 -15.31 -1.49
CA GLU A 115 -17.76 -14.82 -0.32
C GLU A 115 -17.66 -13.29 -0.16
N HIS A 116 -16.51 -12.73 -0.48
CA HIS A 116 -16.27 -11.28 -0.37
C HIS A 116 -16.48 -10.51 -1.68
N ASN A 117 -16.95 -11.18 -2.75
CA ASN A 117 -17.20 -10.58 -4.07
C ASN A 117 -16.02 -9.72 -4.54
N VAL A 118 -14.80 -10.25 -4.50
CA VAL A 118 -13.59 -9.49 -4.80
C VAL A 118 -13.52 -9.14 -6.29
N PRO A 119 -13.60 -7.85 -6.70
CA PRO A 119 -13.73 -7.44 -8.10
C PRO A 119 -12.39 -7.23 -8.82
N PHE A 120 -11.28 -7.26 -8.10
CA PHE A 120 -9.95 -6.96 -8.64
C PHE A 120 -9.13 -8.23 -8.92
N PRO A 121 -8.10 -8.15 -9.79
CA PRO A 121 -7.20 -9.26 -10.08
C PRO A 121 -6.56 -9.82 -8.82
N ASN A 122 -6.56 -11.13 -8.69
CA ASN A 122 -5.89 -11.85 -7.60
C ASN A 122 -5.07 -13.01 -8.13
N PHE A 123 -3.93 -13.25 -7.49
CA PHE A 123 -3.06 -14.40 -7.74
C PHE A 123 -2.70 -15.06 -6.41
N ARG A 124 -2.69 -16.39 -6.39
CA ARG A 124 -2.27 -17.16 -5.22
C ARG A 124 -0.83 -17.62 -5.38
N ASP A 125 0.05 -17.17 -4.48
CA ASP A 125 1.45 -17.60 -4.36
C ASP A 125 1.65 -18.41 -3.06
N PRO A 126 1.34 -19.73 -3.05
CA PRO A 126 1.51 -20.56 -1.87
C PRO A 126 2.96 -20.75 -1.46
N THR A 127 3.90 -20.38 -2.33
CA THR A 127 5.34 -20.45 -2.05
C THR A 127 5.87 -19.24 -1.32
N LYS A 128 5.09 -18.15 -1.24
CA LYS A 128 5.45 -16.85 -0.63
C LYS A 128 6.64 -16.15 -1.28
N LYS A 129 7.15 -16.66 -2.40
CA LYS A 129 8.34 -16.11 -3.07
C LYS A 129 8.18 -14.67 -3.50
N ILE A 130 6.97 -14.29 -3.94
CA ILE A 130 6.69 -12.92 -4.38
C ILE A 130 6.71 -12.00 -3.16
N SER A 131 5.98 -12.34 -2.09
CA SER A 131 5.93 -11.52 -0.87
C SER A 131 7.31 -11.41 -0.20
N GLU A 132 8.06 -12.51 -0.12
CA GLU A 132 9.42 -12.53 0.42
C GLU A 132 10.38 -11.68 -0.43
N GLY A 133 10.25 -11.71 -1.77
CA GLY A 133 11.03 -10.87 -2.68
C GLY A 133 10.80 -9.38 -2.46
N TYR A 134 9.59 -9.00 -2.06
CA TYR A 134 9.24 -7.63 -1.66
C TYR A 134 9.63 -7.31 -0.21
N GLY A 135 10.16 -8.27 0.55
CA GLY A 135 10.48 -8.12 1.97
C GLY A 135 9.25 -8.11 2.87
N THR A 136 8.12 -8.61 2.38
CA THR A 136 6.87 -8.74 3.13
C THR A 136 6.86 -10.04 3.94
N VAL A 137 6.78 -9.91 5.26
CA VAL A 137 6.75 -11.04 6.21
C VAL A 137 5.54 -11.00 7.15
N LEU A 138 4.81 -9.89 7.16
CA LEU A 138 3.58 -9.69 7.93
C LEU A 138 2.46 -9.23 6.99
N TYR A 139 1.23 -9.68 7.25
CA TYR A 139 0.08 -9.38 6.42
C TYR A 139 -1.01 -8.63 7.22
N PRO A 140 -1.75 -7.70 6.57
CA PRO A 140 -1.59 -7.26 5.18
C PRO A 140 -0.40 -6.29 5.04
N GLU A 141 0.22 -6.29 3.87
CA GLU A 141 1.19 -5.28 3.48
C GLU A 141 0.93 -4.84 2.04
N THR A 142 0.94 -3.54 1.78
CA THR A 142 0.53 -2.99 0.50
C THR A 142 1.58 -2.05 -0.05
N TYR A 143 1.87 -2.19 -1.34
CA TYR A 143 2.76 -1.31 -2.10
C TYR A 143 1.92 -0.51 -3.09
N ILE A 144 2.02 0.82 -3.04
CA ILE A 144 1.42 1.71 -4.04
C ILE A 144 2.50 1.95 -5.09
N ILE A 145 2.20 1.56 -6.33
CA ILE A 145 3.13 1.60 -7.46
C ILE A 145 2.54 2.55 -8.50
N ASP A 146 3.33 3.52 -8.96
CA ASP A 146 2.92 4.49 -9.97
C ASP A 146 2.83 3.89 -11.37
N ALA A 147 2.37 4.69 -12.35
CA ALA A 147 2.23 4.27 -13.74
C ALA A 147 3.57 3.91 -14.42
N ASP A 148 4.69 4.45 -13.94
CA ASP A 148 6.03 4.10 -14.41
C ASP A 148 6.57 2.83 -13.72
N GLY A 149 5.83 2.29 -12.76
CA GLY A 149 6.15 1.12 -11.98
C GLY A 149 7.21 1.37 -10.91
N ARG A 150 7.20 2.55 -10.34
CA ARG A 150 8.00 2.87 -9.16
C ARG A 150 7.13 2.76 -7.92
N ILE A 151 7.73 2.28 -6.85
CA ILE A 151 7.07 2.20 -5.56
C ILE A 151 6.99 3.62 -4.98
N GLU A 152 5.77 4.12 -4.80
CA GLU A 152 5.50 5.39 -4.14
C GLU A 152 5.46 5.23 -2.63
N ARG A 153 4.83 4.14 -2.16
CA ARG A 153 4.70 3.85 -0.72
C ARG A 153 4.63 2.36 -0.45
N LYS A 154 5.11 1.99 0.74
CA LYS A 154 4.83 0.73 1.41
C LYS A 154 4.01 1.04 2.66
N ILE A 155 2.94 0.32 2.87
CA ILE A 155 2.01 0.49 3.98
C ILE A 155 1.83 -0.87 4.65
N SER A 156 2.18 -0.96 5.92
CA SER A 156 2.06 -2.19 6.70
C SER A 156 0.84 -2.14 7.61
N GLY A 157 0.11 -3.26 7.66
CA GLY A 157 -1.10 -3.42 8.46
C GLY A 157 -2.38 -2.89 7.80
N GLN A 158 -3.50 -3.23 8.44
CA GLN A 158 -4.85 -2.90 7.98
C GLN A 158 -5.04 -1.40 7.77
N GLN A 159 -5.71 -1.05 6.66
CA GLN A 159 -6.12 0.32 6.35
C GLN A 159 -7.61 0.38 5.98
N ASP A 160 -8.18 1.58 6.11
CA ASP A 160 -9.43 1.95 5.44
C ASP A 160 -9.11 2.56 4.07
N TRP A 161 -9.04 1.68 3.06
CA TRP A 161 -8.70 2.07 1.68
C TRP A 161 -9.75 2.95 1.01
N ASP A 162 -10.94 3.07 1.63
CA ASP A 162 -12.04 3.92 1.17
C ASP A 162 -12.04 5.31 1.84
N SER A 163 -11.13 5.55 2.78
CA SER A 163 -11.00 6.84 3.43
C SER A 163 -10.68 7.95 2.43
N PRO A 164 -11.26 9.16 2.57
CA PRO A 164 -11.05 10.26 1.64
C PRO A 164 -9.57 10.60 1.44
N GLU A 165 -8.77 10.47 2.49
CA GLU A 165 -7.34 10.80 2.46
C GLU A 165 -6.56 9.82 1.58
N ILE A 166 -6.81 8.51 1.70
CA ILE A 166 -6.14 7.49 0.90
C ILE A 166 -6.62 7.55 -0.55
N VAL A 167 -7.92 7.67 -0.76
CA VAL A 167 -8.51 7.79 -2.10
C VAL A 167 -7.92 9.00 -2.84
N SER A 168 -7.95 10.19 -2.22
CA SER A 168 -7.37 11.40 -2.84
C SER A 168 -5.87 11.25 -3.14
N TYR A 169 -5.13 10.57 -2.26
CA TYR A 169 -3.71 10.32 -2.50
C TYR A 169 -3.52 9.41 -3.72
N ILE A 170 -4.24 8.31 -3.83
CA ILE A 170 -4.14 7.39 -4.96
C ILE A 170 -4.61 8.08 -6.25
N GLU A 171 -5.71 8.83 -6.21
CA GLU A 171 -6.21 9.61 -7.36
C GLU A 171 -5.19 10.61 -7.87
N SER A 172 -4.40 11.23 -6.99
CA SER A 172 -3.33 12.16 -7.39
C SER A 172 -2.19 11.51 -8.19
N LEU A 173 -2.08 10.18 -8.14
CA LEU A 173 -1.08 9.39 -8.88
C LEU A 173 -1.61 8.87 -10.22
N LEU A 174 -2.94 8.93 -10.45
CA LEU A 174 -3.56 8.35 -11.65
C LEU A 174 -3.17 9.14 -12.91
N PRO A 175 -2.95 8.45 -14.04
CA PRO A 175 -2.49 9.08 -15.29
C PRO A 175 -3.43 10.17 -15.84
N ASN A 176 -4.71 10.11 -15.48
CA ASN A 176 -5.75 11.07 -15.92
C ASN A 176 -6.28 11.91 -14.74
N GLY A 177 -5.53 11.99 -13.64
CA GLY A 177 -5.87 12.77 -12.45
C GLY A 177 -5.43 14.23 -12.59
N ASN A 178 -6.14 14.99 -13.45
CA ASN A 178 -6.12 16.46 -13.47
C ASN A 178 -7.52 16.96 -13.73
#